data_639cd9dec099f70ee4df2882ed131802
#
_entry.id   639cd9dec099f70ee4df2882ed131802
#
_cell.length_a   1.000
_cell.length_b   1.000
_cell.length_c   1.000
_cell.angle_alpha   90.00
_cell.angle_beta   90.00
_cell.angle_gamma   90.00
#
_symmetry.space_group_name_H-M   'P 1'
#
loop_
_entity.id
_entity.type
_entity.pdbx_description
1 polymer ?
#
loop_
_entity_poly.entity_id
_entity_poly.type
_entity_poly.pdbx_seq_one_letter_code
_entity_poly.pdbx_strand_id
1 'polypeptide(L)'
;CQHGCIYCDARSKCYQMNHRFEDIEVKENASELLENALKRKRRKCMIGTGAMSDPYIPLEKELKLTRRCLEIIDRYGFGVTVQTKSASVMRDIDLFTKINDKSKAVLQMTLTTADESLCRIIEPNVSVTKERFETLKAFHENGIPSVVWFSPFLPFINDTKENIDGLLKYCIDAKVRGIICFGIGLTLRDGDREYFYSRLDKHFPNMKERYIYTYGNSYQLTSSNNNLLMNRISEVCRNHGIMFGVENVFSYLHKFESKAEQLSLFDRI
;
A
#
# COMPACT_ATOMS: atom_id res chain seq x y z
N CYS A 1 -13.49 4.93 -2.26
CA CYS A 1 -12.74 4.43 -1.10
C CYS A 1 -13.08 5.26 0.15
N GLN A 2 -13.44 4.60 1.27
CA GLN A 2 -13.87 5.26 2.51
C GLN A 2 -12.73 5.88 3.34
N HIS A 3 -11.48 5.62 3.01
CA HIS A 3 -10.34 6.15 3.76
C HIS A 3 -10.22 7.69 3.70
N GLY A 4 -10.68 8.31 2.61
CA GLY A 4 -10.80 9.75 2.52
C GLY A 4 -9.46 10.51 2.49
N CYS A 5 -8.36 9.86 2.11
CA CYS A 5 -7.05 10.51 1.98
C CYS A 5 -7.16 11.78 1.14
N ILE A 6 -6.59 12.89 1.64
CA ILE A 6 -6.75 14.20 1.00
C ILE A 6 -6.04 14.31 -0.36
N TYR A 7 -5.06 13.46 -0.58
CA TYR A 7 -4.19 13.42 -1.77
C TYR A 7 -4.55 12.28 -2.75
N CYS A 8 -5.71 11.65 -2.62
CA CYS A 8 -6.02 10.42 -3.34
C CYS A 8 -6.24 10.65 -4.83
N ASP A 9 -5.33 10.17 -5.67
CA ASP A 9 -5.40 10.25 -7.14
C ASP A 9 -6.65 9.57 -7.72
N ALA A 10 -7.21 8.57 -7.00
CA ALA A 10 -8.45 7.89 -7.44
C ALA A 10 -9.69 8.81 -7.47
N ARG A 11 -9.61 10.04 -6.93
CA ARG A 11 -10.64 11.09 -7.08
C ARG A 11 -10.62 11.78 -8.44
N SER A 12 -9.57 11.53 -9.21
CA SER A 12 -9.39 12.17 -10.50
C SER A 12 -10.54 11.88 -11.47
N LYS A 13 -10.96 12.88 -12.23
CA LYS A 13 -11.98 12.75 -13.28
C LYS A 13 -11.59 11.77 -14.39
N CYS A 14 -10.29 11.45 -14.52
CA CYS A 14 -9.83 10.47 -15.52
C CYS A 14 -10.42 9.06 -15.29
N TYR A 15 -10.87 8.75 -14.08
CA TYR A 15 -11.52 7.47 -13.75
C TYR A 15 -13.02 7.45 -14.06
N GLN A 16 -13.59 8.57 -14.53
CA GLN A 16 -14.97 8.69 -15.02
C GLN A 16 -16.03 8.18 -14.02
N MET A 17 -15.80 8.37 -12.72
CA MET A 17 -16.80 8.06 -11.72
C MET A 17 -17.98 8.99 -11.87
N ASN A 18 -19.19 8.41 -11.93
CA ASN A 18 -20.46 9.12 -12.07
C ASN A 18 -21.21 9.31 -10.74
N HIS A 19 -20.56 8.96 -9.63
CA HIS A 19 -21.06 9.08 -8.25
C HIS A 19 -20.01 9.77 -7.37
N ARG A 20 -20.39 10.11 -6.14
CA ARG A 20 -19.44 10.68 -5.18
C ARG A 20 -18.35 9.68 -4.84
N PHE A 21 -17.13 10.14 -4.66
CA PHE A 21 -15.97 9.29 -4.34
C PHE A 21 -16.17 8.46 -3.07
N GLU A 22 -16.93 8.98 -2.11
CA GLU A 22 -17.24 8.32 -0.83
C GLU A 22 -18.35 7.25 -0.96
N ASP A 23 -19.16 7.29 -2.02
CA ASP A 23 -20.17 6.29 -2.30
C ASP A 23 -19.50 5.04 -2.86
N ILE A 24 -19.62 3.93 -2.15
CA ILE A 24 -18.86 2.72 -2.46
C ILE A 24 -19.72 1.79 -3.32
N GLU A 25 -19.22 1.50 -4.51
CA GLU A 25 -19.73 0.39 -5.32
C GLU A 25 -19.08 -0.92 -4.89
N VAL A 26 -19.89 -1.92 -4.60
CA VAL A 26 -19.43 -3.25 -4.21
C VAL A 26 -19.64 -4.23 -5.36
N LYS A 27 -18.58 -4.87 -5.79
CA LYS A 27 -18.64 -5.97 -6.76
C LYS A 27 -18.98 -7.28 -6.03
N GLU A 28 -20.26 -7.54 -5.83
CA GLU A 28 -20.76 -8.66 -5.01
C GLU A 28 -20.25 -10.03 -5.47
N ASN A 29 -20.12 -10.23 -6.77
CA ASN A 29 -19.64 -11.47 -7.37
C ASN A 29 -18.11 -11.56 -7.55
N ALA A 30 -17.33 -10.67 -6.90
CA ALA A 30 -15.88 -10.63 -7.08
C ALA A 30 -15.20 -11.97 -6.70
N SER A 31 -15.64 -12.61 -5.62
CA SER A 31 -15.11 -13.91 -5.17
C SER A 31 -15.41 -15.02 -6.17
N GLU A 32 -16.61 -15.09 -6.74
CA GLU A 32 -16.98 -16.05 -7.76
C GLU A 32 -16.16 -15.89 -9.05
N LEU A 33 -16.02 -14.63 -9.50
CA LEU A 33 -15.21 -14.32 -10.68
C LEU A 33 -13.73 -14.69 -10.47
N LEU A 34 -13.20 -14.42 -9.28
CA LEU A 34 -11.85 -14.81 -8.92
C LEU A 34 -11.70 -16.34 -8.96
N GLU A 35 -12.60 -17.07 -8.32
CA GLU A 35 -12.57 -18.55 -8.31
C GLU A 35 -12.59 -19.11 -9.72
N ASN A 36 -13.50 -18.64 -10.57
CA ASN A 36 -13.61 -19.06 -11.96
C ASN A 36 -12.35 -18.74 -12.78
N ALA A 37 -11.71 -17.61 -12.52
CA ALA A 37 -10.45 -17.23 -13.16
C ALA A 37 -9.30 -18.17 -12.71
N LEU A 38 -9.18 -18.45 -11.41
CA LEU A 38 -8.10 -19.30 -10.89
C LEU A 38 -8.25 -20.76 -11.31
N LYS A 39 -9.47 -21.30 -11.40
CA LYS A 39 -9.75 -22.65 -11.94
C LYS A 39 -9.20 -22.85 -13.36
N ARG A 40 -9.28 -21.82 -14.20
CA ARG A 40 -8.87 -21.88 -15.61
C ARG A 40 -7.38 -21.60 -15.83
N LYS A 41 -6.69 -21.07 -14.82
CA LYS A 41 -5.30 -20.62 -14.96
C LYS A 41 -4.33 -21.80 -14.89
N ARG A 42 -3.58 -22.03 -15.97
CA ARG A 42 -2.64 -23.16 -16.10
C ARG A 42 -1.37 -22.99 -15.25
N ARG A 43 -0.94 -21.75 -15.00
CA ARG A 43 0.27 -21.45 -14.21
C ARG A 43 -0.09 -20.61 -13.00
N LYS A 44 0.46 -20.98 -11.85
CA LYS A 44 0.32 -20.18 -10.64
C LYS A 44 1.08 -18.87 -10.76
N CYS A 45 0.57 -17.83 -10.10
CA CYS A 45 1.17 -16.51 -10.09
C CYS A 45 0.83 -15.79 -8.79
N MET A 46 1.41 -14.60 -8.61
CA MET A 46 0.99 -13.69 -7.55
C MET A 46 -0.31 -12.99 -7.94
N ILE A 47 -1.24 -12.90 -7.01
CA ILE A 47 -2.48 -12.12 -7.13
C ILE A 47 -2.29 -10.84 -6.35
N GLY A 48 -2.35 -9.70 -7.04
CA GLY A 48 -2.21 -8.38 -6.42
C GLY A 48 -3.55 -7.69 -6.22
N THR A 49 -3.72 -6.98 -5.10
CA THR A 49 -4.89 -6.14 -4.84
C THR A 49 -4.53 -4.91 -4.02
N GLY A 50 -5.39 -3.89 -4.00
CA GLY A 50 -5.24 -2.68 -3.21
C GLY A 50 -4.69 -1.46 -3.95
N ALA A 51 -4.42 -1.56 -5.26
CA ALA A 51 -3.82 -0.46 -6.02
C ALA A 51 -4.76 0.75 -6.21
N MET A 52 -6.06 0.53 -6.45
CA MET A 52 -7.03 1.61 -6.71
C MET A 52 -7.92 1.91 -5.52
N SER A 53 -8.36 0.89 -4.81
CA SER A 53 -9.15 1.00 -3.59
C SER A 53 -8.55 0.07 -2.55
N ASP A 54 -8.51 0.53 -1.32
CA ASP A 54 -7.98 -0.27 -0.22
C ASP A 54 -8.95 -1.46 0.05
N PRO A 55 -8.45 -2.70 0.10
CA PRO A 55 -9.27 -3.87 0.37
C PRO A 55 -9.75 -3.96 1.82
N TYR A 56 -9.21 -3.14 2.72
CA TYR A 56 -9.58 -3.10 4.14
C TYR A 56 -10.20 -1.76 4.54
N ILE A 57 -11.07 -1.21 3.68
CA ILE A 57 -11.93 -0.09 4.04
C ILE A 57 -12.88 -0.48 5.19
N PRO A 58 -13.45 0.47 5.97
CA PRO A 58 -14.37 0.16 7.07
C PRO A 58 -15.48 -0.83 6.73
N LEU A 59 -16.08 -0.73 5.54
CA LEU A 59 -17.14 -1.62 5.06
C LEU A 59 -16.70 -3.10 4.95
N GLU A 60 -15.42 -3.37 4.73
CA GLU A 60 -14.89 -4.74 4.64
C GLU A 60 -15.04 -5.53 5.96
N LYS A 61 -15.18 -4.86 7.11
CA LYS A 61 -15.47 -5.52 8.39
C LYS A 61 -16.78 -6.31 8.35
N GLU A 62 -17.75 -5.80 7.60
CA GLU A 62 -19.08 -6.39 7.43
C GLU A 62 -19.10 -7.35 6.23
N LEU A 63 -18.62 -6.90 5.08
CA LEU A 63 -18.69 -7.65 3.83
C LEU A 63 -17.80 -8.90 3.81
N LYS A 64 -16.62 -8.83 4.42
CA LYS A 64 -15.60 -9.91 4.41
C LYS A 64 -15.26 -10.41 3.00
N LEU A 65 -15.36 -9.55 2.00
CA LEU A 65 -15.15 -9.90 0.60
C LEU A 65 -13.68 -10.22 0.33
N THR A 66 -12.77 -9.42 0.90
CA THR A 66 -11.32 -9.65 0.84
C THR A 66 -10.96 -10.98 1.48
N ARG A 67 -11.51 -11.30 2.66
CA ARG A 67 -11.29 -12.58 3.32
C ARG A 67 -11.71 -13.75 2.43
N ARG A 68 -12.91 -13.69 1.84
CA ARG A 68 -13.39 -14.74 0.91
C ARG A 68 -12.46 -14.90 -0.30
N CYS A 69 -11.93 -13.80 -0.83
CA CYS A 69 -10.95 -13.87 -1.91
C CYS A 69 -9.64 -14.54 -1.47
N LEU A 70 -9.14 -14.23 -0.27
CA LEU A 70 -7.95 -14.88 0.30
C LEU A 70 -8.15 -16.39 0.51
N GLU A 71 -9.31 -16.82 0.99
CA GLU A 71 -9.67 -18.25 1.14
C GLU A 71 -9.65 -18.99 -0.22
N ILE A 72 -10.09 -18.34 -1.29
CA ILE A 72 -10.03 -18.87 -2.64
C ILE A 72 -8.57 -18.96 -3.12
N ILE A 73 -7.78 -17.91 -2.91
CA ILE A 73 -6.36 -17.88 -3.28
C ILE A 73 -5.60 -19.00 -2.58
N ASP A 74 -5.84 -19.21 -1.27
CA ASP A 74 -5.26 -20.31 -0.49
C ASP A 74 -5.67 -21.68 -1.03
N ARG A 75 -6.97 -21.88 -1.29
CA ARG A 75 -7.52 -23.14 -1.81
C ARG A 75 -6.89 -23.54 -3.14
N TYR A 76 -6.65 -22.59 -4.03
CA TYR A 76 -6.07 -22.83 -5.34
C TYR A 76 -4.54 -22.74 -5.37
N GLY A 77 -3.87 -22.46 -4.24
CA GLY A 77 -2.41 -22.44 -4.11
C GLY A 77 -1.73 -21.34 -4.94
N PHE A 78 -2.37 -20.18 -5.10
CA PHE A 78 -1.76 -19.01 -5.70
C PHE A 78 -1.03 -18.20 -4.62
N GLY A 79 -0.10 -17.32 -5.04
CA GLY A 79 0.49 -16.36 -4.13
C GLY A 79 -0.36 -15.08 -4.05
N VAL A 80 -0.17 -14.29 -3.02
CA VAL A 80 -0.91 -13.04 -2.82
C VAL A 80 0.00 -11.89 -2.42
N THR A 81 -0.33 -10.71 -2.90
CA THR A 81 0.22 -9.45 -2.36
C THR A 81 -0.90 -8.44 -2.20
N VAL A 82 -1.02 -7.88 -1.00
CA VAL A 82 -2.13 -6.99 -0.64
C VAL A 82 -1.59 -5.66 -0.17
N GLN A 83 -1.98 -4.59 -0.87
CA GLN A 83 -1.65 -3.22 -0.49
C GLN A 83 -2.78 -2.61 0.33
N THR A 84 -2.44 -2.04 1.48
CA THR A 84 -3.41 -1.41 2.38
C THR A 84 -2.77 -0.29 3.23
N LYS A 85 -3.61 0.56 3.79
CA LYS A 85 -3.28 1.52 4.86
C LYS A 85 -3.95 1.16 6.20
N SER A 86 -4.61 -0.01 6.25
CA SER A 86 -5.45 -0.39 7.38
C SER A 86 -4.82 -1.51 8.21
N ALA A 87 -4.72 -1.30 9.52
CA ALA A 87 -4.37 -2.36 10.47
C ALA A 87 -5.43 -3.48 10.55
N SER A 88 -6.62 -3.26 9.96
CA SER A 88 -7.67 -4.30 9.89
C SER A 88 -7.25 -5.55 9.08
N VAL A 89 -6.16 -5.46 8.30
CA VAL A 89 -5.55 -6.62 7.63
C VAL A 89 -5.11 -7.71 8.61
N MET A 90 -4.84 -7.36 9.87
CA MET A 90 -4.54 -8.30 10.96
C MET A 90 -5.62 -9.36 11.15
N ARG A 91 -6.89 -9.05 10.85
CA ARG A 91 -8.01 -10.01 10.89
C ARG A 91 -7.73 -11.27 10.07
N ASP A 92 -6.99 -11.13 8.98
CA ASP A 92 -6.79 -12.18 7.99
C ASP A 92 -5.35 -12.75 7.99
N ILE A 93 -4.57 -12.47 9.04
CA ILE A 93 -3.17 -12.94 9.17
C ILE A 93 -3.06 -14.46 9.08
N ASP A 94 -4.10 -15.18 9.56
CA ASP A 94 -4.21 -16.64 9.47
C ASP A 94 -4.19 -17.14 8.01
N LEU A 95 -4.86 -16.43 7.11
CA LEU A 95 -4.88 -16.76 5.68
C LEU A 95 -3.57 -16.38 5.00
N PHE A 96 -2.98 -15.23 5.36
CA PHE A 96 -1.65 -14.88 4.86
C PHE A 96 -0.61 -15.93 5.23
N THR A 97 -0.64 -16.43 6.48
CA THR A 97 0.27 -17.50 6.93
C THR A 97 0.06 -18.77 6.10
N LYS A 98 -1.19 -19.25 5.96
CA LYS A 98 -1.52 -20.44 5.15
C LYS A 98 -1.06 -20.32 3.70
N ILE A 99 -1.29 -19.16 3.08
CA ILE A 99 -0.83 -18.91 1.71
C ILE A 99 0.70 -18.88 1.65
N ASN A 100 1.35 -18.24 2.64
CA ASN A 100 2.80 -18.13 2.69
C ASN A 100 3.48 -19.49 2.92
N ASP A 101 2.84 -20.44 3.61
CA ASP A 101 3.34 -21.80 3.80
C ASP A 101 3.35 -22.62 2.49
N LYS A 102 2.37 -22.39 1.62
CA LYS A 102 2.22 -23.11 0.34
C LYS A 102 2.93 -22.42 -0.83
N SER A 103 2.97 -21.10 -0.78
CA SER A 103 3.50 -20.27 -1.86
C SER A 103 4.15 -19.02 -1.29
N LYS A 104 3.63 -17.85 -1.63
CA LYS A 104 4.15 -16.55 -1.16
C LYS A 104 3.02 -15.61 -0.85
N ALA A 105 3.04 -15.04 0.34
CA ALA A 105 2.19 -13.93 0.72
C ALA A 105 3.05 -12.71 1.09
N VAL A 106 2.65 -11.51 0.65
CA VAL A 106 3.37 -10.26 0.95
C VAL A 106 2.36 -9.20 1.36
N LEU A 107 2.56 -8.61 2.54
CA LEU A 107 1.85 -7.40 2.92
C LEU A 107 2.53 -6.19 2.30
N GLN A 108 1.75 -5.30 1.67
CA GLN A 108 2.21 -3.99 1.24
C GLN A 108 1.52 -2.92 2.09
N MET A 109 2.28 -2.17 2.88
CA MET A 109 1.74 -1.15 3.76
C MET A 109 2.23 0.23 3.34
N THR A 110 1.31 1.19 3.21
CA THR A 110 1.70 2.58 2.92
C THR A 110 1.98 3.33 4.21
N LEU A 111 3.11 4.02 4.26
CA LEU A 111 3.48 4.95 5.33
C LEU A 111 3.86 6.30 4.72
N THR A 112 3.19 7.38 5.13
CA THR A 112 3.39 8.73 4.57
C THR A 112 3.95 9.71 5.58
N THR A 113 3.64 9.53 6.85
CA THR A 113 4.13 10.40 7.94
C THR A 113 4.34 9.61 9.22
N ALA A 114 5.39 9.96 9.97
CA ALA A 114 5.65 9.44 11.31
C ALA A 114 4.82 10.18 12.39
N ASP A 115 4.29 11.36 12.06
CA ASP A 115 3.44 12.16 12.95
C ASP A 115 1.99 11.67 12.87
N GLU A 116 1.48 11.16 13.99
CA GLU A 116 0.09 10.67 14.07
C GLU A 116 -0.95 11.77 13.94
N SER A 117 -0.65 12.99 14.42
CA SER A 117 -1.57 14.13 14.30
C SER A 117 -1.74 14.54 12.85
N LEU A 118 -0.62 14.62 12.13
CA LEU A 118 -0.63 14.86 10.69
C LEU A 118 -1.30 13.70 9.93
N CYS A 119 -1.02 12.45 10.32
CA CYS A 119 -1.66 11.27 9.72
C CYS A 119 -3.20 11.39 9.76
N ARG A 120 -3.78 11.76 10.90
CA ARG A 120 -5.24 11.94 11.06
C ARG A 120 -5.81 13.06 10.19
N ILE A 121 -5.00 14.03 9.80
CA ILE A 121 -5.41 15.11 8.90
C ILE A 121 -5.38 14.66 7.43
N ILE A 122 -4.27 14.06 7.03
CA ILE A 122 -4.06 13.72 5.61
C ILE A 122 -4.68 12.38 5.21
N GLU A 123 -4.93 11.49 6.17
CA GLU A 123 -5.51 10.16 6.01
C GLU A 123 -6.60 9.90 7.09
N PRO A 124 -7.74 10.61 7.08
CA PRO A 124 -8.63 10.75 8.24
C PRO A 124 -9.30 9.45 8.71
N ASN A 125 -9.58 8.50 7.82
CA ASN A 125 -10.28 7.25 8.14
C ASN A 125 -9.38 6.02 8.00
N VAL A 126 -8.11 6.19 8.26
CA VAL A 126 -7.09 5.14 8.15
C VAL A 126 -6.47 4.88 9.52
N SER A 127 -5.93 3.70 9.72
CA SER A 127 -5.10 3.41 10.90
C SER A 127 -3.92 4.37 10.98
N VAL A 128 -3.61 4.89 12.16
CA VAL A 128 -2.45 5.77 12.35
C VAL A 128 -1.13 5.00 12.10
N THR A 129 -0.06 5.72 11.86
CA THR A 129 1.23 5.14 11.48
C THR A 129 1.73 4.12 12.49
N LYS A 130 1.55 4.35 13.79
CA LYS A 130 1.92 3.40 14.83
C LYS A 130 1.15 2.07 14.74
N GLU A 131 -0.15 2.10 14.47
CA GLU A 131 -0.95 0.88 14.27
C GLU A 131 -0.50 0.10 13.04
N ARG A 132 -0.12 0.80 11.97
CA ARG A 132 0.45 0.18 10.76
C ARG A 132 1.82 -0.44 11.05
N PHE A 133 2.63 0.21 11.86
CA PHE A 133 3.93 -0.32 12.30
C PHE A 133 3.76 -1.60 13.12
N GLU A 134 2.85 -1.62 14.11
CA GLU A 134 2.57 -2.85 14.88
C GLU A 134 2.03 -3.98 13.98
N THR A 135 1.25 -3.63 12.95
CA THR A 135 0.83 -4.59 11.92
C THR A 135 2.01 -5.18 11.16
N LEU A 136 2.96 -4.36 10.72
CA LEU A 136 4.16 -4.82 10.03
C LEU A 136 4.99 -5.77 10.91
N LYS A 137 5.15 -5.46 12.21
CA LYS A 137 5.83 -6.32 13.18
C LYS A 137 5.14 -7.67 13.31
N ALA A 138 3.84 -7.68 13.52
CA ALA A 138 3.06 -8.90 13.67
C ALA A 138 3.15 -9.79 12.41
N PHE A 139 3.13 -9.21 11.21
CA PHE A 139 3.34 -9.96 9.96
C PHE A 139 4.74 -10.55 9.91
N HIS A 140 5.78 -9.78 10.27
CA HIS A 140 7.15 -10.31 10.36
C HIS A 140 7.27 -11.45 11.35
N GLU A 141 6.70 -11.33 12.56
CA GLU A 141 6.69 -12.37 13.60
C GLU A 141 5.98 -13.66 13.15
N ASN A 142 5.03 -13.57 12.22
CA ASN A 142 4.39 -14.72 11.58
C ASN A 142 5.10 -15.19 10.29
N GLY A 143 6.33 -14.74 10.04
CA GLY A 143 7.12 -15.13 8.89
C GLY A 143 6.64 -14.59 7.54
N ILE A 144 5.72 -13.62 7.55
CA ILE A 144 5.16 -13.03 6.33
C ILE A 144 5.97 -11.78 5.97
N PRO A 145 6.63 -11.73 4.81
CA PRO A 145 7.36 -10.57 4.38
C PRO A 145 6.44 -9.38 4.10
N SER A 146 6.97 -8.19 4.33
CA SER A 146 6.26 -6.95 4.03
C SER A 146 7.10 -6.00 3.17
N VAL A 147 6.40 -5.19 2.38
CA VAL A 147 6.95 -4.08 1.60
C VAL A 147 6.25 -2.80 2.02
N VAL A 148 6.99 -1.72 2.17
CA VAL A 148 6.41 -0.43 2.55
C VAL A 148 6.42 0.53 1.36
N TRP A 149 5.31 1.23 1.16
CA TRP A 149 5.18 2.31 0.19
C TRP A 149 5.40 3.65 0.86
N PHE A 150 6.45 4.33 0.47
CA PHE A 150 6.72 5.73 0.82
C PHE A 150 6.15 6.63 -0.28
N SER A 151 4.83 6.75 -0.33
CA SER A 151 4.11 7.53 -1.35
C SER A 151 2.64 7.79 -0.94
N PRO A 152 2.16 9.04 -1.16
CA PRO A 152 2.92 10.22 -1.56
C PRO A 152 3.56 10.94 -0.37
N PHE A 153 4.51 11.83 -0.67
CA PHE A 153 4.92 12.88 0.24
C PHE A 153 4.35 14.22 -0.23
N LEU A 154 3.86 15.02 0.71
CA LEU A 154 3.26 16.32 0.44
C LEU A 154 4.34 17.39 0.59
N PRO A 155 4.83 18.03 -0.50
CA PRO A 155 5.81 19.09 -0.41
C PRO A 155 5.42 20.16 0.60
N PHE A 156 6.39 20.67 1.35
CA PHE A 156 6.23 21.65 2.43
C PHE A 156 5.49 21.17 3.68
N ILE A 157 4.95 19.93 3.70
CA ILE A 157 4.14 19.41 4.81
C ILE A 157 4.87 18.27 5.51
N ASN A 158 5.20 17.18 4.78
CA ASN A 158 5.86 16.01 5.36
C ASN A 158 7.09 15.57 4.57
N ASP A 159 7.58 16.37 3.65
CA ASP A 159 8.82 16.16 2.89
C ASP A 159 10.06 16.61 3.67
N THR A 160 10.16 16.19 4.92
CA THR A 160 11.25 16.55 5.84
C THR A 160 12.13 15.38 6.17
N LYS A 161 13.37 15.67 6.58
CA LYS A 161 14.34 14.64 7.00
C LYS A 161 13.84 13.88 8.23
N GLU A 162 13.26 14.59 9.19
CA GLU A 162 12.72 14.04 10.43
C GLU A 162 11.60 13.04 10.15
N ASN A 163 10.70 13.36 9.22
CA ASN A 163 9.64 12.45 8.81
C ASN A 163 10.22 11.18 8.15
N ILE A 164 11.14 11.34 7.21
CA ILE A 164 11.78 10.20 6.53
C ILE A 164 12.55 9.32 7.54
N ASP A 165 13.34 9.90 8.42
CA ASP A 165 14.10 9.15 9.43
C ASP A 165 13.17 8.40 10.40
N GLY A 166 12.05 9.02 10.80
CA GLY A 166 11.02 8.38 11.61
C GLY A 166 10.38 7.17 10.92
N LEU A 167 10.02 7.31 9.64
CA LEU A 167 9.45 6.22 8.85
C LEU A 167 10.47 5.10 8.59
N LEU A 168 11.72 5.45 8.32
CA LEU A 168 12.81 4.47 8.14
C LEU A 168 13.05 3.67 9.41
N LYS A 169 12.98 4.32 10.59
CA LYS A 169 13.08 3.63 11.88
C LYS A 169 11.99 2.58 12.01
N TYR A 170 10.74 2.88 11.70
CA TYR A 170 9.66 1.91 11.71
C TYR A 170 9.93 0.73 10.74
N CYS A 171 10.45 1.00 9.56
CA CYS A 171 10.79 -0.03 8.58
C CYS A 171 11.90 -0.96 9.07
N ILE A 172 12.94 -0.41 9.71
CA ILE A 172 14.04 -1.17 10.29
C ILE A 172 13.56 -2.03 11.44
N ASP A 173 12.82 -1.43 12.39
CA ASP A 173 12.34 -2.12 13.59
C ASP A 173 11.33 -3.23 13.24
N ALA A 174 10.53 -3.05 12.19
CA ALA A 174 9.61 -4.07 11.67
C ALA A 174 10.26 -5.06 10.69
N LYS A 175 11.56 -4.91 10.39
CA LYS A 175 12.33 -5.77 9.48
C LYS A 175 11.66 -5.94 8.11
N VAL A 176 11.17 -4.85 7.53
CA VAL A 176 10.51 -4.91 6.23
C VAL A 176 11.45 -5.40 5.14
N ARG A 177 10.92 -6.14 4.17
CA ARG A 177 11.70 -6.71 3.07
C ARG A 177 12.16 -5.66 2.05
N GLY A 178 11.33 -4.64 1.84
CA GLY A 178 11.62 -3.61 0.84
C GLY A 178 10.81 -2.35 1.02
N ILE A 179 11.28 -1.28 0.38
CA ILE A 179 10.62 0.03 0.33
C ILE A 179 10.45 0.44 -1.13
N ILE A 180 9.23 0.87 -1.50
CA ILE A 180 8.89 1.49 -2.78
C ILE A 180 8.74 3.00 -2.54
N CYS A 181 9.52 3.79 -3.30
CA CYS A 181 9.37 5.24 -3.35
C CYS A 181 9.63 5.69 -4.79
N PHE A 182 8.65 6.39 -5.39
CA PHE A 182 8.77 6.92 -6.76
C PHE A 182 9.41 8.31 -6.81
N GLY A 183 9.73 8.85 -5.65
CA GLY A 183 10.22 10.20 -5.44
C GLY A 183 9.43 10.90 -4.35
N ILE A 184 9.96 12.03 -3.89
CA ILE A 184 9.35 12.84 -2.84
C ILE A 184 8.46 13.89 -3.51
N GLY A 185 7.15 13.66 -3.43
CA GLY A 185 6.14 14.51 -4.06
C GLY A 185 4.80 13.80 -4.20
N LEU A 186 3.90 14.42 -4.94
CA LEU A 186 2.59 13.86 -5.27
C LEU A 186 2.22 14.23 -6.71
N THR A 187 1.16 13.59 -7.20
CA THR A 187 0.54 13.93 -8.49
C THR A 187 -0.84 14.52 -8.26
N LEU A 188 -1.18 15.55 -9.01
CA LEU A 188 -2.50 16.18 -8.98
C LEU A 188 -3.04 16.34 -10.39
N ARG A 189 -4.24 15.79 -10.61
CA ARG A 189 -5.01 15.89 -11.85
C ARG A 189 -6.26 16.74 -11.65
N ASP A 190 -7.07 16.84 -12.67
CA ASP A 190 -8.40 17.42 -12.57
C ASP A 190 -9.31 16.53 -11.68
N GLY A 191 -9.99 17.13 -10.73
CA GLY A 191 -10.84 16.49 -9.74
C GLY A 191 -10.17 16.26 -8.39
N ASP A 192 -9.02 15.60 -8.35
CA ASP A 192 -8.28 15.41 -7.09
C ASP A 192 -7.54 16.68 -6.65
N ARG A 193 -7.08 17.52 -7.59
CA ARG A 193 -6.44 18.81 -7.31
C ARG A 193 -7.35 19.77 -6.54
N GLU A 194 -8.58 19.94 -7.01
CA GLU A 194 -9.57 20.81 -6.38
C GLU A 194 -9.91 20.33 -4.98
N TYR A 195 -10.06 19.01 -4.82
CA TYR A 195 -10.29 18.44 -3.50
C TYR A 195 -9.10 18.63 -2.57
N PHE A 196 -7.89 18.35 -3.03
CA PHE A 196 -6.66 18.54 -2.25
C PHE A 196 -6.52 19.99 -1.80
N TYR A 197 -6.71 20.95 -2.70
CA TYR A 197 -6.62 22.38 -2.37
C TYR A 197 -7.70 22.81 -1.36
N SER A 198 -8.91 22.29 -1.48
CA SER A 198 -9.96 22.55 -0.48
C SER A 198 -9.59 22.03 0.92
N ARG A 199 -8.84 20.94 0.98
CA ARG A 199 -8.34 20.38 2.25
C ARG A 199 -7.14 21.15 2.79
N LEU A 200 -6.29 21.70 1.92
CA LEU A 200 -5.23 22.62 2.33
C LEU A 200 -5.83 23.88 2.95
N ASP A 201 -6.81 24.51 2.32
CA ASP A 201 -7.49 25.69 2.87
C ASP A 201 -8.04 25.43 4.28
N LYS A 202 -8.52 24.21 4.54
CA LYS A 202 -9.10 23.85 5.82
C LYS A 202 -8.07 23.59 6.93
N HIS A 203 -6.95 22.99 6.61
CA HIS A 203 -6.04 22.42 7.60
C HIS A 203 -4.63 23.03 7.61
N PHE A 204 -4.24 23.74 6.54
CA PHE A 204 -2.89 24.28 6.35
C PHE A 204 -2.97 25.72 5.79
N PRO A 205 -3.19 26.72 6.65
CA PRO A 205 -3.33 28.12 6.21
C PRO A 205 -2.19 28.57 5.28
N ASN A 206 -2.53 29.26 4.19
CA ASN A 206 -1.62 29.80 3.16
C ASN A 206 -0.84 28.72 2.36
N MET A 207 -1.13 27.45 2.58
CA MET A 207 -0.38 26.37 1.89
C MET A 207 -0.85 26.22 0.44
N LYS A 208 -2.14 26.40 0.17
CA LYS A 208 -2.68 26.33 -1.20
C LYS A 208 -2.03 27.36 -2.11
N GLU A 209 -1.90 28.61 -1.66
CA GLU A 209 -1.26 29.70 -2.41
C GLU A 209 0.20 29.35 -2.71
N ARG A 210 0.89 28.75 -1.74
CA ARG A 210 2.27 28.29 -1.90
C ARG A 210 2.38 27.19 -2.95
N TYR A 211 1.44 26.22 -2.97
CA TYR A 211 1.38 25.18 -4.00
C TYR A 211 1.11 25.77 -5.39
N ILE A 212 0.15 26.68 -5.51
CA ILE A 212 -0.19 27.35 -6.77
C ILE A 212 1.01 28.14 -7.29
N TYR A 213 1.66 28.92 -6.43
CA TYR A 213 2.84 29.71 -6.79
C TYR A 213 4.00 28.82 -7.26
N THR A 214 4.26 27.70 -6.56
CA THR A 214 5.42 26.85 -6.84
C THR A 214 5.19 25.92 -8.03
N TYR A 215 4.00 25.35 -8.16
CA TYR A 215 3.74 24.27 -9.11
C TYR A 215 2.75 24.63 -10.22
N GLY A 216 1.98 25.71 -10.09
CA GLY A 216 0.95 26.07 -11.06
C GLY A 216 0.00 24.89 -11.31
N ASN A 217 -0.14 24.53 -12.61
CA ASN A 217 -0.98 23.41 -13.05
C ASN A 217 -0.19 22.13 -13.34
N SER A 218 1.05 22.01 -12.85
CA SER A 218 1.87 20.81 -13.07
C SER A 218 1.17 19.57 -12.57
N TYR A 219 1.25 18.47 -13.32
CA TYR A 219 0.75 17.17 -12.92
C TYR A 219 1.56 16.60 -11.75
N GLN A 220 2.88 16.64 -11.87
CA GLN A 220 3.80 16.12 -10.86
C GLN A 220 4.35 17.27 -10.01
N LEU A 221 4.17 17.19 -8.71
CA LEU A 221 4.61 18.14 -7.72
C LEU A 221 5.78 17.56 -6.94
N THR A 222 6.99 17.74 -7.48
CA THR A 222 8.20 17.21 -6.87
C THR A 222 8.73 18.16 -5.80
N SER A 223 9.08 17.63 -4.63
CA SER A 223 9.70 18.40 -3.55
C SER A 223 11.08 18.93 -3.95
N SER A 224 11.43 20.12 -3.50
CA SER A 224 12.80 20.64 -3.59
C SER A 224 13.81 19.76 -2.83
N ASN A 225 13.35 19.01 -1.84
CA ASN A 225 14.18 18.09 -1.05
C ASN A 225 14.30 16.68 -1.69
N ASN A 226 13.71 16.45 -2.87
CA ASN A 226 13.62 15.12 -3.45
C ASN A 226 14.96 14.38 -3.48
N ASN A 227 15.99 14.98 -4.05
CA ASN A 227 17.28 14.31 -4.20
C ASN A 227 17.95 13.99 -2.85
N LEU A 228 17.88 14.93 -1.91
CA LEU A 228 18.42 14.75 -0.56
C LEU A 228 17.74 13.58 0.15
N LEU A 229 16.42 13.56 0.15
CA LEU A 229 15.62 12.56 0.86
C LEU A 229 15.66 11.18 0.18
N MET A 230 15.67 11.13 -1.15
CA MET A 230 15.84 9.87 -1.90
C MET A 230 17.22 9.25 -1.65
N ASN A 231 18.28 10.06 -1.62
CA ASN A 231 19.63 9.59 -1.26
C ASN A 231 19.64 9.04 0.18
N ARG A 232 18.99 9.73 1.11
CA ARG A 232 18.88 9.29 2.52
C ARG A 232 18.17 7.94 2.63
N ILE A 233 17.04 7.76 1.95
CA ILE A 233 16.32 6.47 1.93
C ILE A 233 17.21 5.38 1.35
N SER A 234 17.87 5.63 0.22
CA SER A 234 18.75 4.66 -0.44
C SER A 234 19.91 4.23 0.45
N GLU A 235 20.57 5.19 1.11
CA GLU A 235 21.68 4.94 2.04
C GLU A 235 21.25 4.04 3.20
N VAL A 236 20.16 4.39 3.88
CA VAL A 236 19.64 3.63 5.02
C VAL A 236 19.21 2.23 4.60
N CYS A 237 18.50 2.10 3.48
CA CYS A 237 18.10 0.81 2.95
C CYS A 237 19.31 -0.10 2.68
N ARG A 238 20.35 0.43 2.07
CA ARG A 238 21.61 -0.30 1.81
C ARG A 238 22.26 -0.77 3.11
N ASN A 239 22.36 0.10 4.11
CA ASN A 239 23.02 -0.20 5.38
C ASN A 239 22.27 -1.26 6.21
N HIS A 240 20.94 -1.39 6.00
CA HIS A 240 20.08 -2.34 6.73
C HIS A 240 19.61 -3.53 5.89
N GLY A 241 20.11 -3.69 4.66
CA GLY A 241 19.73 -4.81 3.80
C GLY A 241 18.26 -4.78 3.35
N ILE A 242 17.62 -3.61 3.37
CA ILE A 242 16.25 -3.39 2.88
C ILE A 242 16.31 -3.20 1.37
N MET A 243 15.53 -3.98 0.64
CA MET A 243 15.44 -3.85 -0.82
C MET A 243 14.88 -2.46 -1.17
N PHE A 244 15.58 -1.75 -2.07
CA PHE A 244 15.17 -0.43 -2.53
C PHE A 244 15.28 -0.34 -4.05
N GLY A 245 14.47 0.54 -4.66
CA GLY A 245 14.35 0.68 -6.11
C GLY A 245 13.11 -0.02 -6.65
N VAL A 246 12.34 0.74 -7.42
CA VAL A 246 11.00 0.37 -7.89
C VAL A 246 11.01 -0.97 -8.62
N GLU A 247 11.91 -1.14 -9.60
CA GLU A 247 12.01 -2.36 -10.41
C GLU A 247 12.35 -3.60 -9.58
N ASN A 248 13.30 -3.47 -8.65
CA ASN A 248 13.73 -4.58 -7.80
C ASN A 248 12.59 -5.06 -6.91
N VAL A 249 11.87 -4.12 -6.28
CA VAL A 249 10.79 -4.47 -5.37
C VAL A 249 9.58 -5.01 -6.15
N PHE A 250 9.23 -4.46 -7.31
CA PHE A 250 8.17 -5.03 -8.15
C PHE A 250 8.54 -6.40 -8.69
N SER A 251 9.77 -6.63 -9.11
CA SER A 251 10.24 -7.96 -9.50
C SER A 251 10.05 -8.97 -8.36
N TYR A 252 10.41 -8.58 -7.14
CA TYR A 252 10.16 -9.39 -5.95
C TYR A 252 8.67 -9.66 -5.75
N LEU A 253 7.80 -8.65 -5.82
CA LEU A 253 6.36 -8.78 -5.59
C LEU A 253 5.67 -9.67 -6.64
N HIS A 254 6.12 -9.62 -7.90
CA HIS A 254 5.53 -10.40 -8.98
C HIS A 254 6.05 -11.84 -9.06
N LYS A 255 7.21 -12.13 -8.48
CA LYS A 255 7.80 -13.47 -8.52
C LYS A 255 6.99 -14.42 -7.66
N PHE A 256 6.33 -15.38 -8.30
CA PHE A 256 5.66 -16.48 -7.63
C PHE A 256 6.71 -17.48 -7.11
N GLU A 257 6.47 -18.02 -5.93
CA GLU A 257 7.30 -19.04 -5.29
C GLU A 257 6.39 -20.20 -4.87
N SER A 258 6.72 -21.43 -5.29
CA SER A 258 6.07 -22.65 -4.80
C SER A 258 6.90 -23.23 -3.68
N LYS A 259 6.28 -23.45 -2.53
CA LYS A 259 6.87 -24.13 -1.37
C LYS A 259 6.31 -25.54 -1.19
N ALA A 260 5.40 -25.98 -2.08
CA ALA A 260 4.94 -27.34 -2.09
C ALA A 260 6.12 -28.26 -2.46
N GLU A 261 6.45 -29.20 -1.60
CA GLU A 261 7.39 -30.29 -1.92
C GLU A 261 6.79 -31.08 -3.08
N GLN A 262 7.49 -31.11 -4.20
CA GLN A 262 7.19 -32.06 -5.27
C GLN A 262 7.69 -33.43 -4.78
N LEU A 263 6.80 -34.19 -4.13
CA LEU A 263 7.08 -35.58 -3.84
C LEU A 263 7.38 -36.28 -5.18
N SER A 264 8.60 -36.72 -5.35
CA SER A 264 8.98 -37.58 -6.47
C SER A 264 8.15 -38.86 -6.41
N LEU A 265 7.68 -39.35 -7.55
CA LEU A 265 7.04 -40.69 -7.65
C LEU A 265 7.94 -41.82 -7.12
N PHE A 266 9.23 -41.56 -6.93
CA PHE A 266 10.25 -42.48 -6.44
C PHE A 266 10.52 -42.38 -4.93
N ASP A 267 9.94 -41.44 -4.21
CA ASP A 267 10.09 -41.27 -2.74
C ASP A 267 9.12 -42.18 -1.95
N ARG A 268 8.43 -43.12 -2.64
CA ARG A 268 7.61 -44.20 -2.06
C ARG A 268 8.25 -45.55 -2.30
N ILE A 269 9.38 -45.80 -1.70
CA ILE A 269 9.88 -47.16 -1.48
C ILE A 269 10.43 -47.25 -0.05
#